data_472f950aafe31d0dad67f30867bfc5ac
#
_entry.id   472f950aafe31d0dad67f30867bfc5ac
#
_cell.length_a   1.000
_cell.length_b   1.000
_cell.length_c   1.000
_cell.angle_alpha   90.00
_cell.angle_beta   90.00
_cell.angle_gamma   90.00
#
_symmetry.space_group_name_H-M   'P 1'
#
loop_
_entity.id
_entity.type
_entity.pdbx_description
1 polymer ?
#
loop_
_entity_poly.entity_id
_entity_poly.type
_entity_poly.pdbx_seq_one_letter_code
_entity_poly.pdbx_strand_id
1 'polypeptide(L)'
;MGDEPASEELKAHLFRLYGIYDRESLEKVCMEQFTSGREYEQFMTFWCDAPLFDLEELEEEGRRAFETRFKRASLFRPYVGERGFYAWDINERIGLGRLACACGIIDRETFDELTDYQVRKAQVFYHTFKDYAVSCICGAVYDVPGGDEEDMLSFLDLNRKLALHLLEEGGAWYRNAWYAPEKREWVSLLPHNGGCIVSKQIEEGRAIGYMYRDSRPSEQWADTGWRFFAGDESDEYSRNPDNFTIWSLNDICNLDATILGYAEAKEGSAFGRNAKGEWQRER
;
A
#
# COMPACT_ATOMS: atom_id res chain seq x y z
N MET A 1 17.50 25.60 -16.47
CA MET A 1 17.46 26.78 -15.58
C MET A 1 15.99 27.20 -15.55
N GLY A 2 15.26 26.81 -14.49
CA GLY A 2 13.89 27.29 -14.27
C GLY A 2 13.97 28.75 -13.81
N ASP A 3 12.97 29.55 -14.14
CA ASP A 3 12.89 30.94 -13.69
C ASP A 3 12.89 30.97 -12.15
N GLU A 4 13.82 31.71 -11.55
CA GLU A 4 13.95 31.85 -10.08
C GLU A 4 12.63 32.17 -9.36
N PRO A 5 11.72 33.00 -9.90
CA PRO A 5 10.41 33.26 -9.30
C PRO A 5 9.50 32.00 -9.21
N ALA A 6 9.50 31.17 -10.24
CA ALA A 6 8.70 29.94 -10.26
C ALA A 6 9.21 28.90 -9.25
N SER A 7 10.51 28.85 -9.00
CA SER A 7 11.13 28.00 -7.99
C SER A 7 10.72 28.40 -6.56
N GLU A 8 10.71 29.68 -6.24
CA GLU A 8 10.33 30.20 -4.92
C GLU A 8 8.82 30.02 -4.64
N GLU A 9 7.98 30.16 -5.66
CA GLU A 9 6.55 29.90 -5.53
C GLU A 9 6.26 28.42 -5.26
N LEU A 10 6.97 27.50 -5.94
CA LEU A 10 6.89 26.07 -5.70
C LEU A 10 7.36 25.69 -4.28
N LYS A 11 8.46 26.27 -3.80
CA LYS A 11 8.93 26.05 -2.42
C LYS A 11 7.89 26.52 -1.40
N ALA A 12 7.31 27.69 -1.60
CA ALA A 12 6.27 28.22 -0.74
C ALA A 12 5.01 27.32 -0.74
N HIS A 13 4.67 26.74 -1.89
CA HIS A 13 3.58 25.80 -2.04
C HIS A 13 3.85 24.48 -1.26
N LEU A 14 5.02 23.88 -1.45
CA LEU A 14 5.45 22.67 -0.74
C LEU A 14 5.47 22.88 0.78
N PHE A 15 5.99 24.01 1.25
CA PHE A 15 5.98 24.34 2.67
C PHE A 15 4.57 24.49 3.23
N ARG A 16 3.72 25.27 2.55
CA ARG A 16 2.38 25.60 3.03
C ARG A 16 1.44 24.38 3.12
N LEU A 17 1.51 23.48 2.13
CA LEU A 17 0.58 22.34 2.05
C LEU A 17 1.11 21.07 2.73
N TYR A 18 2.42 20.87 2.69
CA TYR A 18 3.02 19.59 3.12
C TYR A 18 4.09 19.76 4.22
N GLY A 19 4.43 21.00 4.59
CA GLY A 19 5.51 21.25 5.56
C GLY A 19 6.90 20.91 5.03
N ILE A 20 7.06 20.81 3.69
CA ILE A 20 8.32 20.45 3.05
C ILE A 20 9.13 21.71 2.77
N TYR A 21 10.32 21.81 3.38
CA TYR A 21 11.24 22.95 3.22
C TYR A 21 12.70 22.54 3.03
N ASP A 22 13.03 21.26 3.34
CA ASP A 22 14.35 20.67 3.18
C ASP A 22 14.24 19.18 2.86
N ARG A 23 15.39 18.51 2.69
CA ARG A 23 15.46 17.06 2.43
C ARG A 23 14.83 16.25 3.55
N GLU A 24 15.10 16.58 4.81
CA GLU A 24 14.62 15.80 5.98
C GLU A 24 13.10 15.82 6.08
N SER A 25 12.47 16.99 5.91
CA SER A 25 11.02 17.13 5.89
C SER A 25 10.36 16.41 4.72
N LEU A 26 10.99 16.40 3.54
CA LEU A 26 10.53 15.61 2.39
C LEU A 26 10.63 14.11 2.66
N GLU A 27 11.78 13.64 3.14
CA GLU A 27 11.99 12.21 3.48
C GLU A 27 10.98 11.73 4.51
N LYS A 28 10.67 12.53 5.52
CA LYS A 28 9.66 12.22 6.52
C LYS A 28 8.29 11.95 5.88
N VAL A 29 7.85 12.80 4.95
CA VAL A 29 6.58 12.61 4.23
C VAL A 29 6.64 11.40 3.30
N CYS A 30 7.72 11.25 2.53
CA CYS A 30 7.84 10.19 1.53
C CYS A 30 8.09 8.80 2.12
N MET A 31 8.75 8.70 3.29
CA MET A 31 9.10 7.45 3.94
C MET A 31 8.07 6.99 4.98
N GLU A 32 7.07 7.79 5.27
CA GLU A 32 6.01 7.42 6.20
C GLU A 32 5.35 6.10 5.78
N GLN A 33 5.12 5.24 6.77
CA GLN A 33 4.46 3.95 6.50
C GLN A 33 2.96 4.16 6.31
N PHE A 34 2.36 3.41 5.39
CA PHE A 34 0.91 3.47 5.15
C PHE A 34 0.09 3.06 6.38
N THR A 35 0.65 2.21 7.26
CA THR A 35 -0.03 1.70 8.47
C THR A 35 0.09 2.61 9.69
N SER A 36 0.80 3.72 9.61
CA SER A 36 1.01 4.65 10.74
C SER A 36 0.81 6.12 10.38
N GLY A 37 0.46 6.41 9.12
CA GLY A 37 0.27 7.76 8.63
C GLY A 37 -1.18 8.21 8.62
N ARG A 38 -1.38 9.48 8.32
CA ARG A 38 -2.71 10.10 8.22
C ARG A 38 -3.59 9.42 7.17
N GLU A 39 -3.02 8.98 6.06
CA GLU A 39 -3.70 8.27 4.98
C GLU A 39 -4.24 6.93 5.48
N TYR A 40 -3.47 6.21 6.29
CA TYR A 40 -3.92 4.97 6.91
C TYR A 40 -5.07 5.18 7.89
N GLU A 41 -5.00 6.21 8.73
CA GLU A 41 -6.06 6.56 9.66
C GLU A 41 -7.36 6.91 8.92
N GLN A 42 -7.28 7.69 7.83
CA GLN A 42 -8.41 7.96 6.97
C GLN A 42 -8.93 6.69 6.29
N PHE A 43 -8.06 5.88 5.77
CA PHE A 43 -8.38 4.59 5.16
C PHE A 43 -9.13 3.67 6.14
N MET A 44 -8.62 3.51 7.36
CA MET A 44 -9.28 2.68 8.39
C MET A 44 -10.64 3.21 8.78
N THR A 45 -10.81 4.53 8.89
CA THR A 45 -12.09 5.16 9.19
C THR A 45 -13.18 4.78 8.18
N PHE A 46 -12.85 4.81 6.87
CA PHE A 46 -13.84 4.50 5.82
C PHE A 46 -13.94 3.01 5.51
N TRP A 47 -12.85 2.28 5.70
CA TRP A 47 -12.75 0.88 5.29
C TRP A 47 -13.29 -0.10 6.31
N CYS A 48 -13.15 0.22 7.59
CA CYS A 48 -13.59 -0.62 8.70
C CYS A 48 -14.94 -0.18 9.29
N ASP A 49 -15.62 0.80 8.69
CA ASP A 49 -16.85 1.42 9.20
C ASP A 49 -16.69 1.93 10.66
N ALA A 50 -15.48 2.27 11.04
CA ALA A 50 -15.12 2.70 12.39
C ALA A 50 -14.47 4.08 12.32
N PRO A 51 -15.25 5.17 12.44
CA PRO A 51 -14.69 6.51 12.50
C PRO A 51 -13.74 6.63 13.71
N LEU A 52 -12.56 7.22 13.48
CA LEU A 52 -11.56 7.46 14.51
C LEU A 52 -11.83 8.72 15.32
N PHE A 53 -12.92 9.41 15.03
CA PHE A 53 -13.34 10.64 15.69
C PHE A 53 -14.87 10.67 15.85
N ASP A 54 -15.35 11.48 16.80
CA ASP A 54 -16.78 11.64 17.01
C ASP A 54 -17.39 12.50 15.90
N LEU A 55 -18.28 11.88 15.12
CA LEU A 55 -18.98 12.55 14.02
C LEU A 55 -19.92 13.65 14.51
N GLU A 56 -20.37 13.58 15.77
CA GLU A 56 -21.26 14.59 16.39
C GLU A 56 -20.50 15.87 16.70
N GLU A 57 -19.19 15.81 16.93
CA GLU A 57 -18.32 16.96 17.17
C GLU A 57 -17.93 17.72 15.89
N LEU A 58 -18.20 17.15 14.70
CA LEU A 58 -17.89 17.82 13.44
C LEU A 58 -18.87 18.95 13.13
N GLU A 59 -18.32 20.07 12.69
CA GLU A 59 -19.09 21.13 12.05
C GLU A 59 -19.79 20.63 10.78
N GLU A 60 -20.83 21.31 10.34
CA GLU A 60 -21.66 20.88 9.18
C GLU A 60 -20.85 20.65 7.91
N GLU A 61 -19.84 21.50 7.65
CA GLU A 61 -18.94 21.35 6.49
C GLU A 61 -18.06 20.09 6.62
N GLY A 62 -17.50 19.83 7.79
CA GLY A 62 -16.73 18.62 8.09
C GLY A 62 -17.55 17.36 7.95
N ARG A 63 -18.79 17.37 8.40
CA ARG A 63 -19.74 16.25 8.28
C ARG A 63 -20.07 15.97 6.81
N ARG A 64 -20.38 16.98 6.01
CA ARG A 64 -20.62 16.83 4.56
C ARG A 64 -19.40 16.29 3.81
N ALA A 65 -18.20 16.78 4.16
CA ALA A 65 -16.96 16.27 3.60
C ALA A 65 -16.75 14.79 3.94
N PHE A 66 -17.01 14.40 5.19
CA PHE A 66 -16.97 13.00 5.63
C PHE A 66 -17.95 12.13 4.86
N GLU A 67 -19.22 12.51 4.80
CA GLU A 67 -20.26 11.75 4.08
C GLU A 67 -19.92 11.56 2.61
N THR A 68 -19.39 12.60 1.96
CA THR A 68 -18.94 12.53 0.57
C THR A 68 -17.80 11.52 0.38
N ARG A 69 -16.79 11.60 1.24
CA ARG A 69 -15.64 10.67 1.20
C ARG A 69 -16.06 9.24 1.53
N PHE A 70 -16.92 9.05 2.53
CA PHE A 70 -17.47 7.73 2.87
C PHE A 70 -18.22 7.10 1.70
N LYS A 71 -19.08 7.87 1.03
CA LYS A 71 -19.81 7.42 -0.17
C LYS A 71 -18.85 7.00 -1.28
N ARG A 72 -17.82 7.80 -1.55
CA ARG A 72 -16.79 7.49 -2.56
C ARG A 72 -15.97 6.26 -2.20
N ALA A 73 -15.51 6.15 -0.96
CA ALA A 73 -14.78 4.98 -0.48
C ALA A 73 -15.61 3.70 -0.61
N SER A 74 -16.90 3.74 -0.24
CA SER A 74 -17.82 2.62 -0.38
C SER A 74 -18.03 2.22 -1.85
N LEU A 75 -18.10 3.20 -2.76
CA LEU A 75 -18.21 2.97 -4.20
C LEU A 75 -16.99 2.28 -4.78
N PHE A 76 -15.78 2.66 -4.34
CA PHE A 76 -14.53 2.15 -4.89
C PHE A 76 -14.02 0.87 -4.22
N ARG A 77 -14.45 0.58 -2.99
CA ARG A 77 -14.04 -0.60 -2.22
C ARG A 77 -14.06 -1.92 -3.01
N PRO A 78 -15.10 -2.25 -3.83
CA PRO A 78 -15.12 -3.48 -4.62
C PRO A 78 -13.99 -3.60 -5.66
N TYR A 79 -13.41 -2.48 -6.08
CA TYR A 79 -12.38 -2.42 -7.13
C TYR A 79 -10.96 -2.40 -6.58
N VAL A 80 -10.75 -1.77 -5.43
CA VAL A 80 -9.41 -1.59 -4.85
C VAL A 80 -9.12 -2.56 -3.70
N GLY A 81 -10.14 -3.18 -3.10
CA GLY A 81 -9.98 -4.11 -1.98
C GLY A 81 -9.36 -3.46 -0.74
N GLU A 82 -8.72 -4.25 0.09
CA GLU A 82 -8.11 -3.80 1.36
C GLU A 82 -6.88 -2.88 1.16
N ARG A 83 -6.30 -2.88 -0.04
CA ARG A 83 -5.18 -1.99 -0.41
C ARG A 83 -5.60 -0.54 -0.57
N GLY A 84 -6.90 -0.28 -0.70
CA GLY A 84 -7.43 1.06 -0.80
C GLY A 84 -6.74 1.89 -1.90
N PHE A 85 -6.30 3.06 -1.53
CA PHE A 85 -5.74 4.07 -2.44
C PHE A 85 -4.21 4.22 -2.32
N TYR A 86 -3.48 3.22 -1.86
CA TYR A 86 -2.02 3.27 -1.72
C TYR A 86 -1.28 3.67 -3.01
N ALA A 87 -1.81 3.30 -4.18
CA ALA A 87 -1.22 3.73 -5.44
C ALA A 87 -1.30 5.25 -5.64
N TRP A 88 -2.37 5.89 -5.18
CA TRP A 88 -2.50 7.34 -5.21
C TRP A 88 -1.48 8.00 -4.28
N ASP A 89 -1.36 7.54 -3.04
CA ASP A 89 -0.39 8.06 -2.07
C ASP A 89 1.06 7.93 -2.58
N ILE A 90 1.39 6.78 -3.17
CA ILE A 90 2.70 6.54 -3.81
C ILE A 90 2.94 7.56 -4.95
N ASN A 91 1.94 7.76 -5.80
CA ASN A 91 2.03 8.70 -6.91
C ASN A 91 2.20 10.16 -6.43
N GLU A 92 1.48 10.57 -5.39
CA GLU A 92 1.65 11.89 -4.76
C GLU A 92 3.07 12.06 -4.22
N ARG A 93 3.61 11.09 -3.49
CA ARG A 93 4.96 11.13 -2.92
C ARG A 93 6.03 11.25 -3.99
N ILE A 94 5.91 10.52 -5.11
CA ILE A 94 6.78 10.69 -6.27
C ILE A 94 6.63 12.09 -6.87
N GLY A 95 5.40 12.61 -6.94
CA GLY A 95 5.10 13.96 -7.39
C GLY A 95 5.77 15.04 -6.52
N LEU A 96 5.69 14.90 -5.19
CA LEU A 96 6.34 15.80 -4.23
C LEU A 96 7.87 15.77 -4.37
N GLY A 97 8.46 14.58 -4.49
CA GLY A 97 9.89 14.43 -4.76
C GLY A 97 10.32 15.12 -6.06
N ARG A 98 9.53 14.98 -7.13
CA ARG A 98 9.78 15.65 -8.41
C ARG A 98 9.72 17.18 -8.30
N LEU A 99 8.74 17.72 -7.56
CA LEU A 99 8.62 19.15 -7.33
C LEU A 99 9.78 19.68 -6.47
N ALA A 100 10.15 18.95 -5.41
CA ALA A 100 11.29 19.30 -4.56
C ALA A 100 12.60 19.29 -5.34
N CYS A 101 12.82 18.35 -6.23
CA CYS A 101 13.97 18.33 -7.13
C CYS A 101 13.94 19.51 -8.13
N ALA A 102 12.79 19.80 -8.71
CA ALA A 102 12.63 20.91 -9.67
C ALA A 102 12.93 22.28 -9.07
N CYS A 103 12.62 22.49 -7.78
CA CYS A 103 12.90 23.73 -7.07
C CYS A 103 14.22 23.71 -6.25
N GLY A 104 15.02 22.65 -6.37
CA GLY A 104 16.35 22.57 -5.77
C GLY A 104 16.39 22.30 -4.26
N ILE A 105 15.30 21.78 -3.67
CA ILE A 105 15.29 21.28 -2.27
C ILE A 105 16.13 20.01 -2.16
N ILE A 106 16.07 19.13 -3.18
CA ILE A 106 16.89 17.93 -3.31
C ILE A 106 17.54 17.88 -4.69
N ASP A 107 18.61 17.13 -4.82
CA ASP A 107 19.25 16.83 -6.10
C ASP A 107 18.58 15.66 -6.83
N ARG A 108 19.05 15.36 -8.01
CA ARG A 108 18.53 14.29 -8.86
C ARG A 108 18.78 12.90 -8.27
N GLU A 109 19.92 12.68 -7.64
CA GLU A 109 20.29 11.40 -7.03
C GLU A 109 19.35 11.07 -5.89
N THR A 110 19.10 12.02 -4.99
CA THR A 110 18.12 11.87 -3.90
C THR A 110 16.70 11.61 -4.44
N PHE A 111 16.29 12.30 -5.51
CA PHE A 111 15.00 12.05 -6.15
C PHE A 111 14.88 10.62 -6.70
N ASP A 112 15.92 10.13 -7.35
CA ASP A 112 15.94 8.77 -7.89
C ASP A 112 15.88 7.74 -6.78
N GLU A 113 16.59 7.91 -5.64
CA GLU A 113 16.52 7.06 -4.45
C GLU A 113 15.11 7.01 -3.84
N LEU A 114 14.49 8.17 -3.65
CA LEU A 114 13.12 8.27 -3.15
C LEU A 114 12.10 7.60 -4.09
N THR A 115 12.28 7.78 -5.39
CA THR A 115 11.43 7.16 -6.41
C THR A 115 11.57 5.63 -6.39
N ASP A 116 12.80 5.12 -6.34
CA ASP A 116 13.07 3.69 -6.23
C ASP A 116 12.43 3.08 -4.99
N TYR A 117 12.48 3.77 -3.86
CA TYR A 117 11.80 3.33 -2.65
C TYR A 117 10.27 3.23 -2.83
N GLN A 118 9.64 4.23 -3.45
CA GLN A 118 8.20 4.21 -3.72
C GLN A 118 7.82 3.12 -4.74
N VAL A 119 8.65 2.91 -5.76
CA VAL A 119 8.44 1.82 -6.74
C VAL A 119 8.50 0.46 -6.06
N ARG A 120 9.46 0.22 -5.17
CA ARG A 120 9.53 -1.02 -4.39
C ARG A 120 8.28 -1.24 -3.54
N LYS A 121 7.78 -0.20 -2.86
CA LYS A 121 6.51 -0.26 -2.15
C LYS A 121 5.35 -0.61 -3.08
N ALA A 122 5.26 0.05 -4.24
CA ALA A 122 4.23 -0.25 -5.23
C ALA A 122 4.27 -1.73 -5.67
N GLN A 123 5.47 -2.29 -5.87
CA GLN A 123 5.66 -3.67 -6.28
C GLN A 123 5.26 -4.70 -5.21
N VAL A 124 5.27 -4.31 -3.94
CA VAL A 124 4.77 -5.13 -2.84
C VAL A 124 3.24 -5.19 -2.84
N PHE A 125 2.58 -4.04 -3.02
CA PHE A 125 1.12 -3.95 -2.94
C PHE A 125 0.40 -4.32 -4.23
N TYR A 126 1.05 -4.15 -5.39
CA TYR A 126 0.47 -4.35 -6.72
C TYR A 126 1.35 -5.28 -7.54
N HIS A 127 0.72 -6.07 -8.41
CA HIS A 127 1.42 -7.06 -9.23
C HIS A 127 1.42 -6.72 -10.71
N THR A 128 0.65 -5.70 -11.12
CA THR A 128 0.56 -5.23 -12.49
C THR A 128 0.35 -3.73 -12.56
N PHE A 129 0.73 -3.11 -13.67
CA PHE A 129 0.38 -1.71 -13.93
C PHE A 129 -1.13 -1.47 -13.93
N LYS A 130 -1.93 -2.47 -14.32
CA LYS A 130 -3.38 -2.37 -14.33
C LYS A 130 -3.95 -2.25 -12.91
N ASP A 131 -3.49 -3.09 -11.98
CA ASP A 131 -3.95 -3.06 -10.59
C ASP A 131 -3.55 -1.74 -9.92
N TYR A 132 -2.31 -1.29 -10.17
CA TYR A 132 -1.82 0.01 -9.72
C TYR A 132 -2.67 1.16 -10.28
N ALA A 133 -2.98 1.15 -11.58
CA ALA A 133 -3.80 2.17 -12.23
C ALA A 133 -5.19 2.27 -11.62
N VAL A 134 -5.85 1.13 -11.37
CA VAL A 134 -7.20 1.13 -10.77
C VAL A 134 -7.20 1.80 -9.40
N SER A 135 -6.25 1.45 -8.52
CA SER A 135 -6.13 2.06 -7.20
C SER A 135 -5.75 3.55 -7.30
N CYS A 136 -4.86 3.92 -8.21
CA CYS A 136 -4.46 5.32 -8.44
C CYS A 136 -5.64 6.17 -8.93
N ILE A 137 -6.42 5.68 -9.89
CA ILE A 137 -7.60 6.38 -10.41
C ILE A 137 -8.66 6.55 -9.32
N CYS A 138 -8.94 5.51 -8.56
CA CYS A 138 -9.92 5.57 -7.47
C CYS A 138 -9.48 6.55 -6.37
N GLY A 139 -8.19 6.55 -5.99
CA GLY A 139 -7.63 7.48 -5.02
C GLY A 139 -7.68 8.93 -5.51
N ALA A 140 -7.30 9.18 -6.76
CA ALA A 140 -7.38 10.50 -7.37
C ALA A 140 -8.80 11.09 -7.31
N VAL A 141 -9.80 10.26 -7.62
CA VAL A 141 -11.23 10.68 -7.58
C VAL A 141 -11.73 10.84 -6.15
N TYR A 142 -11.29 9.98 -5.24
CA TYR A 142 -11.61 10.07 -3.81
C TYR A 142 -11.13 11.38 -3.20
N ASP A 143 -9.93 11.84 -3.57
CA ASP A 143 -9.28 13.03 -3.02
C ASP A 143 -9.78 14.36 -3.62
N VAL A 144 -10.60 14.33 -4.70
CA VAL A 144 -11.15 15.56 -5.29
C VAL A 144 -11.99 16.33 -4.26
N PRO A 145 -11.60 17.57 -3.89
CA PRO A 145 -12.34 18.35 -2.92
C PRO A 145 -13.72 18.75 -3.45
N GLY A 146 -14.77 18.46 -2.69
CA GLY A 146 -16.07 19.14 -2.80
C GLY A 146 -16.83 19.05 -4.12
N GLY A 147 -16.33 18.36 -5.15
CA GLY A 147 -16.93 18.29 -6.48
C GLY A 147 -18.30 17.58 -6.51
N ASP A 148 -19.18 18.02 -7.39
CA ASP A 148 -20.43 17.33 -7.69
C ASP A 148 -20.16 16.00 -8.44
N GLU A 149 -21.23 15.28 -8.80
CA GLU A 149 -21.10 13.98 -9.48
C GLU A 149 -20.55 14.15 -10.92
N GLU A 150 -20.81 15.25 -11.59
CA GLU A 150 -20.33 15.55 -12.94
C GLU A 150 -18.81 15.81 -12.93
N ASP A 151 -18.33 16.60 -11.98
CA ASP A 151 -16.90 16.84 -11.76
C ASP A 151 -16.16 15.54 -11.45
N MET A 152 -16.73 14.71 -10.57
CA MET A 152 -16.18 13.40 -10.22
C MET A 152 -16.05 12.49 -11.45
N LEU A 153 -17.11 12.40 -12.27
CA LEU A 153 -17.11 11.57 -13.48
C LEU A 153 -16.13 12.08 -14.54
N SER A 154 -16.05 13.40 -14.69
CA SER A 154 -15.10 14.03 -15.63
C SER A 154 -13.65 13.74 -15.22
N PHE A 155 -13.34 13.82 -13.94
CA PHE A 155 -12.01 13.53 -13.41
C PHE A 155 -11.67 12.03 -13.49
N LEU A 156 -12.65 11.16 -13.25
CA LEU A 156 -12.52 9.71 -13.44
C LEU A 156 -12.18 9.39 -14.90
N ASP A 157 -12.90 9.96 -15.87
CA ASP A 157 -12.71 9.71 -17.30
C ASP A 157 -11.33 10.21 -17.77
N LEU A 158 -10.89 11.37 -17.28
CA LEU A 158 -9.55 11.90 -17.56
C LEU A 158 -8.45 10.93 -17.09
N ASN A 159 -8.50 10.49 -15.84
CA ASN A 159 -7.50 9.59 -15.27
C ASN A 159 -7.54 8.21 -15.94
N ARG A 160 -8.74 7.71 -16.28
CA ARG A 160 -8.91 6.48 -17.05
C ARG A 160 -8.25 6.58 -18.43
N LYS A 161 -8.48 7.68 -19.16
CA LYS A 161 -7.86 7.90 -20.48
C LYS A 161 -6.34 7.96 -20.39
N LEU A 162 -5.80 8.63 -19.37
CA LEU A 162 -4.36 8.66 -19.11
C LEU A 162 -3.79 7.26 -18.86
N ALA A 163 -4.42 6.48 -18.00
CA ALA A 163 -3.98 5.11 -17.72
C ALA A 163 -4.04 4.22 -18.98
N LEU A 164 -5.10 4.32 -19.78
CA LEU A 164 -5.22 3.61 -21.04
C LEU A 164 -4.11 4.00 -22.02
N HIS A 165 -3.79 5.29 -22.15
CA HIS A 165 -2.70 5.75 -22.99
C HIS A 165 -1.33 5.19 -22.55
N LEU A 166 -1.10 5.06 -21.25
CA LEU A 166 0.13 4.45 -20.73
C LEU A 166 0.20 2.93 -21.00
N LEU A 167 -0.95 2.25 -21.05
CA LEU A 167 -1.08 0.80 -21.25
C LEU A 167 -1.19 0.38 -22.71
N GLU A 168 -1.53 1.29 -23.65
CA GLU A 168 -1.65 0.97 -25.08
C GLU A 168 -0.29 0.73 -25.74
N GLU A 169 -0.30 0.17 -26.95
CA GLU A 169 0.92 -0.12 -27.72
C GLU A 169 1.77 1.16 -27.91
N GLY A 170 3.03 1.09 -27.50
CA GLY A 170 3.94 2.24 -27.48
C GLY A 170 3.89 3.09 -26.20
N GLY A 171 2.94 2.88 -25.32
CA GLY A 171 2.85 3.54 -24.02
C GLY A 171 3.98 3.12 -23.06
N ALA A 172 4.23 3.93 -22.05
CA ALA A 172 5.33 3.69 -21.11
C ALA A 172 5.14 2.39 -20.31
N TRP A 173 3.92 2.10 -19.87
CA TRP A 173 3.61 0.88 -19.13
C TRP A 173 3.52 -0.37 -20.01
N TYR A 174 3.17 -0.23 -21.28
CA TYR A 174 3.20 -1.32 -22.24
C TYR A 174 4.63 -1.82 -22.50
N ARG A 175 5.60 -0.92 -22.55
CA ARG A 175 7.00 -1.21 -22.87
C ARG A 175 7.82 -1.73 -21.70
N ASN A 176 7.31 -1.61 -20.47
CA ASN A 176 8.05 -1.96 -19.26
C ASN A 176 7.38 -3.11 -18.51
N ALA A 177 8.21 -3.98 -17.93
CA ALA A 177 7.74 -5.00 -17.01
C ALA A 177 7.46 -4.36 -15.64
N TRP A 178 6.42 -4.84 -14.96
CA TRP A 178 6.12 -4.40 -13.59
C TRP A 178 7.23 -4.77 -12.60
N TYR A 179 7.77 -5.98 -12.73
CA TYR A 179 8.88 -6.45 -11.90
C TYR A 179 10.20 -6.44 -12.66
N ALA A 180 11.25 -5.94 -12.00
CA ALA A 180 12.62 -6.25 -12.36
C ALA A 180 13.08 -7.40 -11.44
N PRO A 181 13.11 -8.66 -11.90
CA PRO A 181 13.31 -9.83 -11.03
C PRO A 181 14.62 -9.81 -10.22
N GLU A 182 15.64 -9.11 -10.72
CA GLU A 182 17.00 -9.14 -10.17
C GLU A 182 17.24 -8.10 -9.04
N LYS A 183 16.25 -7.24 -8.71
CA LYS A 183 16.43 -6.12 -7.76
C LYS A 183 15.31 -5.97 -6.73
N ARG A 184 14.61 -7.05 -6.37
CA ARG A 184 13.56 -6.98 -5.36
C ARG A 184 14.19 -6.82 -3.97
N GLU A 185 14.22 -5.60 -3.44
CA GLU A 185 14.54 -5.33 -2.05
C GLU A 185 13.27 -5.32 -1.20
N TRP A 186 13.39 -5.87 0.00
CA TRP A 186 12.30 -5.93 0.96
C TRP A 186 12.16 -4.59 1.69
N VAL A 187 10.94 -4.10 1.84
CA VAL A 187 10.65 -2.84 2.53
C VAL A 187 9.95 -3.09 3.88
N SER A 188 10.09 -2.18 4.82
CA SER A 188 9.40 -2.27 6.11
C SER A 188 7.93 -1.89 5.95
N LEU A 189 7.02 -2.85 6.09
CA LEU A 189 5.58 -2.69 5.95
C LEU A 189 4.85 -2.67 7.28
N LEU A 190 5.42 -3.33 8.30
CA LEU A 190 4.81 -3.48 9.61
C LEU A 190 5.58 -2.68 10.66
N PRO A 191 4.87 -2.03 11.61
CA PRO A 191 5.51 -1.30 12.71
C PRO A 191 6.26 -2.22 13.66
N HIS A 192 5.82 -3.47 13.79
CA HIS A 192 6.44 -4.51 14.62
C HIS A 192 6.81 -5.70 13.76
N ASN A 193 8.09 -6.03 13.79
CA ASN A 193 8.64 -7.12 12.98
C ASN A 193 9.05 -8.29 13.89
N GLY A 194 8.11 -9.21 14.10
CA GLY A 194 8.37 -10.48 14.79
C GLY A 194 8.57 -11.63 13.81
N GLY A 195 9.04 -12.76 14.29
CA GLY A 195 9.24 -13.95 13.50
C GLY A 195 7.95 -14.76 13.30
N CYS A 196 7.93 -15.53 12.24
CA CYS A 196 6.87 -16.51 11.90
C CYS A 196 7.51 -17.80 11.38
N ILE A 197 6.78 -18.92 11.46
CA ILE A 197 7.24 -20.20 10.91
C ILE A 197 6.68 -20.35 9.49
N VAL A 198 7.54 -20.71 8.55
CA VAL A 198 7.25 -20.77 7.11
C VAL A 198 7.67 -22.13 6.56
N SER A 199 6.79 -22.77 5.80
CA SER A 199 7.10 -23.98 5.06
C SER A 199 8.22 -23.74 4.05
N LYS A 200 9.22 -24.62 3.99
CA LYS A 200 10.31 -24.54 3.00
C LYS A 200 9.82 -24.61 1.56
N GLN A 201 8.64 -25.18 1.31
CA GLN A 201 8.04 -25.14 -0.03
C GLN A 201 7.74 -23.71 -0.51
N ILE A 202 7.45 -22.79 0.43
CA ILE A 202 7.28 -21.37 0.09
C ILE A 202 8.64 -20.75 -0.24
N GLU A 203 9.70 -21.09 0.51
CA GLU A 203 11.07 -20.68 0.22
C GLU A 203 11.54 -21.16 -1.16
N GLU A 204 11.10 -22.34 -1.58
CA GLU A 204 11.33 -22.93 -2.91
C GLU A 204 10.47 -22.32 -4.04
N GLY A 205 9.65 -21.30 -3.73
CA GLY A 205 8.89 -20.52 -4.70
C GLY A 205 7.42 -20.88 -4.83
N ARG A 206 6.87 -21.73 -3.95
CA ARG A 206 5.42 -21.98 -3.92
C ARG A 206 4.66 -20.82 -3.33
N ALA A 207 3.44 -20.59 -3.80
CA ALA A 207 2.55 -19.59 -3.25
C ALA A 207 2.08 -19.98 -1.85
N ILE A 208 1.79 -18.98 -1.00
CA ILE A 208 1.18 -19.18 0.31
C ILE A 208 -0.31 -19.50 0.11
N GLY A 209 -0.75 -20.71 0.47
CA GLY A 209 -2.11 -21.17 0.29
C GLY A 209 -2.91 -21.30 1.59
N TYR A 210 -2.19 -21.44 2.72
CA TYR A 210 -2.80 -21.56 4.04
C TYR A 210 -1.98 -20.86 5.09
N MET A 211 -2.63 -20.20 6.04
CA MET A 211 -2.00 -19.58 7.20
C MET A 211 -2.87 -19.66 8.42
N TYR A 212 -2.24 -19.78 9.60
CA TYR A 212 -2.95 -19.67 10.87
C TYR A 212 -2.10 -18.96 11.91
N ARG A 213 -2.78 -18.36 12.90
CA ARG A 213 -2.12 -17.77 14.07
C ARG A 213 -2.27 -18.67 15.25
N ASP A 214 -1.15 -19.24 15.73
CA ASP A 214 -1.11 -20.13 16.87
C ASP A 214 -1.62 -19.41 18.13
N SER A 215 -2.36 -20.10 18.95
CA SER A 215 -2.84 -19.61 20.24
C SER A 215 -1.78 -19.66 21.35
N ARG A 216 -0.63 -20.25 21.08
CA ARG A 216 0.49 -20.40 21.99
C ARG A 216 1.81 -20.13 21.26
N PRO A 217 2.10 -18.86 20.95
CA PRO A 217 3.38 -18.50 20.34
C PRO A 217 4.54 -18.86 21.29
N SER A 218 5.73 -19.08 20.73
CA SER A 218 6.94 -19.36 21.52
C SER A 218 7.34 -18.16 22.38
N GLU A 219 7.64 -18.39 23.65
CA GLU A 219 8.23 -17.36 24.52
C GLU A 219 9.76 -17.23 24.38
N GLN A 220 10.39 -18.15 23.64
CA GLN A 220 11.84 -18.19 23.49
C GLN A 220 12.40 -17.20 22.49
N TRP A 221 11.57 -16.67 21.61
CA TRP A 221 11.91 -15.69 20.58
C TRP A 221 10.69 -14.80 20.28
N ALA A 222 10.87 -13.74 19.53
CA ALA A 222 9.79 -12.80 19.17
C ALA A 222 8.81 -13.44 18.15
N ASP A 223 8.08 -14.48 18.57
CA ASP A 223 7.13 -15.25 17.78
C ASP A 223 5.82 -14.49 17.65
N THR A 224 5.42 -14.18 16.42
CA THR A 224 4.11 -13.55 16.14
C THR A 224 2.94 -14.52 16.25
N GLY A 225 3.21 -15.83 16.39
CA GLY A 225 2.23 -16.89 16.31
C GLY A 225 1.86 -17.30 14.89
N TRP A 226 2.25 -16.55 13.88
CA TRP A 226 1.91 -16.88 12.50
C TRP A 226 2.67 -18.09 11.95
N ARG A 227 1.95 -18.92 11.20
CA ARG A 227 2.41 -20.14 10.54
C ARG A 227 1.92 -20.13 9.10
N PHE A 228 2.83 -20.28 8.14
CA PHE A 228 2.53 -20.17 6.71
C PHE A 228 2.87 -21.44 5.95
N PHE A 229 1.94 -21.89 5.11
CA PHE A 229 2.01 -23.13 4.35
C PHE A 229 1.65 -22.88 2.88
N ALA A 230 2.12 -23.76 1.99
CA ALA A 230 1.64 -23.81 0.59
C ALA A 230 0.17 -24.27 0.51
N GLY A 231 -0.31 -25.02 1.52
CA GLY A 231 -1.71 -25.41 1.70
C GLY A 231 -2.05 -26.82 1.23
N ASP A 232 -1.08 -27.58 0.74
CA ASP A 232 -1.21 -28.97 0.34
C ASP A 232 -0.11 -29.88 0.94
N GLU A 233 0.57 -29.41 1.98
CA GLU A 233 1.54 -30.20 2.71
C GLU A 233 0.87 -31.41 3.35
N SER A 234 1.54 -32.57 3.26
CA SER A 234 1.07 -33.78 3.94
C SER A 234 1.26 -33.68 5.44
N ASP A 235 0.49 -34.48 6.18
CA ASP A 235 0.66 -34.63 7.64
C ASP A 235 2.07 -35.06 8.04
N GLU A 236 2.71 -35.89 7.21
CA GLU A 236 4.06 -36.35 7.43
C GLU A 236 5.07 -35.18 7.28
N TYR A 237 4.90 -34.36 6.22
CA TYR A 237 5.70 -33.17 6.00
C TYR A 237 5.55 -32.19 7.16
N SER A 238 4.34 -31.92 7.59
CA SER A 238 4.01 -30.93 8.63
C SER A 238 4.47 -31.34 10.04
N ARG A 239 4.73 -32.63 10.27
CA ARG A 239 5.27 -33.13 11.56
C ARG A 239 6.79 -33.03 11.67
N ASN A 240 7.50 -32.82 10.57
CA ASN A 240 8.95 -32.71 10.59
C ASN A 240 9.37 -31.24 10.72
N PRO A 241 9.96 -30.80 11.87
CA PRO A 241 10.40 -29.44 12.07
C PRO A 241 11.44 -28.95 11.04
N ASP A 242 12.23 -29.89 10.49
CA ASP A 242 13.25 -29.57 9.48
C ASP A 242 12.67 -29.06 8.15
N ASN A 243 11.37 -29.22 7.95
CA ASN A 243 10.67 -28.71 6.76
C ASN A 243 10.24 -27.25 6.90
N PHE A 244 10.59 -26.59 8.00
CA PHE A 244 10.20 -25.21 8.28
C PHE A 244 11.41 -24.34 8.54
N THR A 245 11.23 -23.05 8.28
CA THR A 245 12.21 -22.01 8.52
C THR A 245 11.53 -20.82 9.25
N ILE A 246 12.35 -19.94 9.82
CA ILE A 246 11.85 -18.74 10.50
C ILE A 246 12.12 -17.54 9.59
N TRP A 247 11.05 -16.83 9.24
CA TRP A 247 11.11 -15.57 8.52
C TRP A 247 10.57 -14.45 9.39
N SER A 248 10.86 -13.20 9.05
CA SER A 248 10.11 -12.11 9.64
C SER A 248 8.71 -12.04 9.04
N LEU A 249 7.71 -11.63 9.83
CA LEU A 249 6.36 -11.42 9.31
C LEU A 249 6.35 -10.36 8.21
N ASN A 250 7.24 -9.36 8.33
CA ASN A 250 7.43 -8.36 7.31
C ASN A 250 7.90 -8.96 5.96
N ASP A 251 8.79 -9.96 5.99
CA ASP A 251 9.26 -10.60 4.76
C ASP A 251 8.13 -11.38 4.08
N ILE A 252 7.29 -12.04 4.86
CA ILE A 252 6.09 -12.71 4.34
C ILE A 252 5.13 -11.71 3.71
N CYS A 253 4.90 -10.56 4.34
CA CYS A 253 4.07 -9.50 3.76
C CYS A 253 4.69 -8.89 2.49
N ASN A 254 6.01 -8.86 2.38
CA ASN A 254 6.71 -8.48 1.15
C ASN A 254 6.57 -9.54 0.05
N LEU A 255 6.55 -10.83 0.42
CA LEU A 255 6.34 -11.93 -0.54
C LEU A 255 4.89 -11.92 -1.04
N ASP A 256 3.93 -11.73 -0.15
CA ASP A 256 2.50 -11.70 -0.44
C ASP A 256 1.80 -10.58 0.34
N ALA A 257 1.62 -9.44 -0.32
CA ALA A 257 1.04 -8.23 0.27
C ALA A 257 -0.43 -8.40 0.73
N THR A 258 -1.14 -9.42 0.22
CA THR A 258 -2.53 -9.69 0.65
C THR A 258 -2.62 -10.15 2.10
N ILE A 259 -1.50 -10.55 2.72
CA ILE A 259 -1.41 -10.97 4.12
C ILE A 259 -1.45 -9.79 5.09
N LEU A 260 -1.08 -8.58 4.63
CA LEU A 260 -1.06 -7.36 5.46
C LEU A 260 -2.38 -7.12 6.20
N GLY A 261 -3.52 -7.30 5.52
CA GLY A 261 -4.84 -7.14 6.12
C GLY A 261 -5.17 -8.14 7.26
N TYR A 262 -4.36 -9.20 7.39
CA TYR A 262 -4.54 -10.25 8.39
C TYR A 262 -3.46 -10.24 9.49
N ALA A 263 -2.42 -9.42 9.36
CA ALA A 263 -1.28 -9.42 10.27
C ALA A 263 -1.67 -9.29 11.75
N GLU A 264 -2.72 -8.51 12.04
CA GLU A 264 -3.28 -8.27 13.38
C GLU A 264 -4.47 -9.20 13.75
N ALA A 265 -4.78 -10.23 12.94
CA ALA A 265 -5.85 -11.15 13.26
C ALA A 265 -5.61 -11.85 14.60
N LYS A 266 -6.70 -12.16 15.32
CA LYS A 266 -6.63 -12.76 16.66
C LYS A 266 -5.95 -14.13 16.63
N GLU A 267 -5.27 -14.48 17.72
CA GLU A 267 -4.77 -15.83 17.98
C GLU A 267 -5.87 -16.87 17.78
N GLY A 268 -5.51 -18.04 17.22
CA GLY A 268 -6.43 -19.09 16.84
C GLY A 268 -7.18 -18.83 15.51
N SER A 269 -6.90 -17.74 14.80
CA SER A 269 -7.44 -17.51 13.45
C SER A 269 -6.72 -18.39 12.43
N ALA A 270 -7.47 -18.91 11.44
CA ALA A 270 -6.94 -19.66 10.30
C ALA A 270 -7.60 -19.20 9.00
N PHE A 271 -6.82 -19.18 7.93
CA PHE A 271 -7.26 -18.72 6.61
C PHE A 271 -6.66 -19.63 5.52
N GLY A 272 -7.52 -20.03 4.58
CA GLY A 272 -7.10 -20.77 3.38
C GLY A 272 -7.46 -20.00 2.12
N ARG A 273 -6.75 -20.25 1.01
CA ARG A 273 -7.13 -19.68 -0.28
C ARG A 273 -8.17 -20.54 -0.97
N ASN A 274 -9.22 -19.88 -1.47
CA ASN A 274 -10.21 -20.53 -2.33
C ASN A 274 -9.68 -20.74 -3.76
N ALA A 275 -10.46 -21.38 -4.61
CA ALA A 275 -10.12 -21.63 -6.01
C ALA A 275 -9.86 -20.34 -6.85
N LYS A 276 -10.27 -19.17 -6.36
CA LYS A 276 -10.00 -17.85 -6.97
C LYS A 276 -8.75 -17.19 -6.41
N GLY A 277 -8.06 -17.82 -5.45
CA GLY A 277 -6.91 -17.27 -4.76
C GLY A 277 -7.24 -16.24 -3.66
N GLU A 278 -8.51 -16.10 -3.27
CA GLU A 278 -8.95 -15.19 -2.22
C GLU A 278 -8.86 -15.85 -0.84
N TRP A 279 -8.45 -15.10 0.18
CA TRP A 279 -8.41 -15.59 1.54
C TRP A 279 -9.81 -15.78 2.11
N GLN A 280 -10.06 -16.96 2.68
CA GLN A 280 -11.28 -17.28 3.39
C GLN A 280 -10.93 -17.78 4.79
N ARG A 281 -11.68 -17.30 5.78
CA ARG A 281 -11.50 -17.75 7.15
C ARG A 281 -11.96 -19.22 7.27
N GLU A 282 -11.10 -20.03 7.81
CA GLU A 282 -11.44 -21.41 8.18
C GLU A 282 -12.07 -21.47 9.57
N ARG A 283 -12.92 -22.47 9.80
CA ARG A 283 -13.69 -22.61 11.04
C ARG A 283 -12.94 -23.43 12.08
#